data_7a78917a85924fa3c80c6ca4a68f1eb7
#
_entry.id   7a78917a85924fa3c80c6ca4a68f1eb7
#
_cell.length_a   1.000
_cell.length_b   1.000
_cell.length_c   1.000
_cell.angle_alpha   90.00
_cell.angle_beta   90.00
_cell.angle_gamma   90.00
#
_symmetry.space_group_name_H-M   'P 1'
#
loop_
_entity.id
_entity.type
_entity.pdbx_description
1 polymer ?
#
loop_
_entity_poly.entity_id
_entity_poly.type
_entity_poly.pdbx_seq_one_letter_code
_entity_poly.pdbx_strand_id
1 'polypeptide(L)'
;MIIGGVPYYMDRFRPDRTMADNVNTIYFGKDRARQEFKDVYAGLYSTSDVYIKVIRQLVKYFYGMSRSQLLKALEKEGGGNFSEVLENLIDSGIIRSYTLYGGKRKQTIYQLMDFFSLFYLRFCENPEYTSWRSVQRSRPFYTWAGNTFELLVLEHMPQITDALRIKEYSTPFSWSGETPGGEGAQIDLVIPATAERADYICEIKFSEGKYVLKEEDADDITRHIEALRNSSVHKPTHSVYVALVTTFGMTESKHRSHINDLVTLDSLFS
;
A
#
# COMPACT_ATOMS: atom_id res chain seq x y z
N MET A 1 -4.64 7.79 6.34
CA MET A 1 -3.40 7.75 5.55
C MET A 1 -2.29 8.68 6.08
N ILE A 2 -2.52 9.95 6.43
CA ILE A 2 -1.44 10.85 6.88
C ILE A 2 -0.93 10.50 8.29
N ILE A 3 -1.82 10.21 9.24
CA ILE A 3 -1.50 9.98 10.66
C ILE A 3 -1.51 8.50 11.08
N GLY A 4 -1.84 7.59 10.16
CA GLY A 4 -1.80 6.15 10.40
C GLY A 4 -2.70 5.63 11.51
N GLY A 5 -3.72 6.38 11.93
CA GLY A 5 -4.59 5.96 13.03
C GLY A 5 -3.91 5.99 14.41
N VAL A 6 -2.73 6.56 14.54
CA VAL A 6 -1.97 6.62 15.80
C VAL A 6 -2.68 7.57 16.79
N PRO A 7 -3.13 7.10 17.97
CA PRO A 7 -3.89 7.91 18.94
C PRO A 7 -3.20 9.23 19.31
N TYR A 8 -1.90 9.19 19.48
CA TYR A 8 -1.10 10.38 19.81
C TYR A 8 -1.22 11.52 18.76
N TYR A 9 -1.32 11.19 17.46
CA TYR A 9 -1.53 12.20 16.42
C TYR A 9 -3.00 12.59 16.32
N MET A 10 -3.93 11.65 16.58
CA MET A 10 -5.37 11.92 16.59
C MET A 10 -5.73 12.91 17.68
N ASP A 11 -5.18 12.80 18.88
CA ASP A 11 -5.39 13.71 20.00
C ASP A 11 -4.90 15.14 19.72
N ARG A 12 -4.04 15.31 18.75
CA ARG A 12 -3.54 16.64 18.31
C ARG A 12 -4.44 17.30 17.27
N PHE A 13 -5.36 16.55 16.68
CA PHE A 13 -6.36 17.13 15.81
C PHE A 13 -7.36 17.96 16.63
N ARG A 14 -7.49 19.20 16.24
CA ARG A 14 -8.42 20.13 16.87
C ARG A 14 -9.70 20.20 16.03
N PRO A 15 -10.86 19.82 16.60
CA PRO A 15 -12.15 19.82 15.89
C PRO A 15 -12.59 21.20 15.40
N ASP A 16 -12.11 22.26 16.07
CA ASP A 16 -12.37 23.67 15.73
C ASP A 16 -11.52 24.20 14.57
N ARG A 17 -10.65 23.35 13.97
CA ARG A 17 -9.77 23.72 12.86
C ARG A 17 -10.07 22.89 11.63
N THR A 18 -9.71 23.44 10.47
CA THR A 18 -9.77 22.69 9.22
C THR A 18 -8.75 21.52 9.21
N MET A 19 -8.98 20.52 8.38
CA MET A 19 -8.01 19.44 8.16
C MET A 19 -6.64 20.01 7.75
N ALA A 20 -6.63 21.00 6.87
CA ALA A 20 -5.41 21.65 6.39
C ALA A 20 -4.62 22.32 7.53
N ASP A 21 -5.31 23.02 8.45
CA ASP A 21 -4.68 23.66 9.59
C ASP A 21 -4.11 22.64 10.58
N ASN A 22 -4.84 21.54 10.81
CA ASN A 22 -4.38 20.45 11.64
C ASN A 22 -3.10 19.81 11.07
N VAL A 23 -3.12 19.44 9.78
CA VAL A 23 -1.94 18.87 9.11
C VAL A 23 -0.75 19.85 9.14
N ASN A 24 -0.98 21.14 8.87
CA ASN A 24 0.09 22.16 8.99
C ASN A 24 0.68 22.21 10.40
N THR A 25 -0.17 22.19 11.42
CA THR A 25 0.28 22.29 12.82
C THR A 25 1.09 21.07 13.24
N ILE A 26 0.68 19.87 12.79
CA ILE A 26 1.30 18.60 13.19
C ILE A 26 2.60 18.37 12.42
N TYR A 27 2.61 18.61 11.11
CA TYR A 27 3.69 18.16 10.22
C TYR A 27 4.60 19.29 9.74
N PHE A 28 4.09 20.49 9.50
CA PHE A 28 4.85 21.62 8.94
C PHE A 28 5.17 22.70 9.99
N GLY A 29 4.77 22.49 11.25
CA GLY A 29 5.20 23.35 12.36
C GLY A 29 6.69 23.23 12.63
N LYS A 30 7.32 24.31 13.11
CA LYS A 30 8.77 24.41 13.35
C LYS A 30 9.34 23.15 14.02
N ASP A 31 10.15 22.41 13.27
CA ASP A 31 10.96 21.24 13.67
C ASP A 31 10.23 20.07 14.39
N ARG A 32 8.93 20.19 14.63
CA ARG A 32 8.19 19.23 15.44
C ARG A 32 8.13 17.84 14.78
N ALA A 33 7.76 17.75 13.51
CA ALA A 33 7.70 16.47 12.81
C ALA A 33 9.09 15.84 12.64
N ARG A 34 10.15 16.66 12.48
CA ARG A 34 11.54 16.19 12.42
C ARG A 34 11.99 15.59 13.75
N GLN A 35 11.67 16.25 14.86
CA GLN A 35 12.02 15.73 16.18
C GLN A 35 11.23 14.46 16.47
N GLU A 36 9.95 14.47 16.17
CA GLU A 36 9.07 13.31 16.32
C GLU A 36 9.55 12.08 15.55
N PHE A 37 9.93 12.25 14.28
CA PHE A 37 10.50 11.17 13.47
C PHE A 37 11.75 10.56 14.13
N LYS A 38 12.62 11.40 14.67
CA LYS A 38 13.80 10.92 15.41
C LYS A 38 13.43 10.23 16.70
N ASP A 39 12.50 10.79 17.47
CA ASP A 39 12.12 10.30 18.79
C ASP A 39 11.41 8.95 18.70
N VAL A 40 10.55 8.74 17.68
CA VAL A 40 9.91 7.45 17.44
C VAL A 40 10.96 6.34 17.28
N TYR A 41 11.96 6.55 16.42
CA TYR A 41 12.96 5.52 16.17
C TYR A 41 14.00 5.41 17.28
N ALA A 42 14.35 6.49 17.96
CA ALA A 42 15.23 6.47 19.13
C ALA A 42 14.56 5.77 20.33
N GLY A 43 13.25 5.92 20.47
CA GLY A 43 12.48 5.24 21.52
C GLY A 43 12.28 3.75 21.30
N LEU A 44 12.23 3.32 20.03
CA LEU A 44 12.03 1.92 19.68
C LEU A 44 13.33 1.13 19.63
N TYR A 45 14.46 1.75 19.25
CA TYR A 45 15.69 1.03 18.95
C TYR A 45 16.94 1.70 19.56
N SER A 46 17.73 0.93 20.29
CA SER A 46 18.98 1.41 20.90
C SER A 46 20.03 1.87 19.87
N THR A 47 19.97 1.36 18.64
CA THR A 47 20.83 1.70 17.50
C THR A 47 19.98 2.18 16.31
N SER A 48 19.30 3.31 16.48
CA SER A 48 18.29 3.81 15.52
C SER A 48 18.80 4.08 14.10
N ASP A 49 20.09 4.34 13.92
CA ASP A 49 20.66 4.73 12.62
C ASP A 49 20.46 3.70 11.51
N VAL A 50 20.61 2.40 11.80
CA VAL A 50 20.45 1.35 10.80
C VAL A 50 18.98 1.18 10.40
N TYR A 51 18.08 1.29 11.36
CA TYR A 51 16.64 1.22 11.15
C TYR A 51 16.16 2.38 10.28
N ILE A 52 16.58 3.60 10.61
CA ILE A 52 16.27 4.79 9.82
C ILE A 52 16.81 4.67 8.39
N LYS A 53 18.03 4.13 8.19
CA LYS A 53 18.58 3.90 6.85
C LYS A 53 17.74 2.91 6.04
N VAL A 54 17.29 1.81 6.65
CA VAL A 54 16.37 0.85 5.99
C VAL A 54 15.09 1.53 5.55
N ILE A 55 14.44 2.28 6.45
CA ILE A 55 13.18 2.97 6.18
C ILE A 55 13.34 4.00 5.08
N ARG A 56 14.45 4.77 5.08
CA ARG A 56 14.79 5.73 4.02
C ARG A 56 15.04 5.09 2.65
N GLN A 57 15.45 3.83 2.61
CA GLN A 57 15.49 3.10 1.35
C GLN A 57 14.11 2.62 0.93
N LEU A 58 13.33 2.05 1.85
CA LEU A 58 12.01 1.52 1.55
C LEU A 58 11.03 2.61 1.06
N VAL A 59 11.09 3.83 1.61
CA VAL A 59 10.22 4.93 1.15
C VAL A 59 10.40 5.31 -0.32
N LYS A 60 11.57 4.99 -0.91
CA LYS A 60 11.85 5.25 -2.34
C LYS A 60 11.16 4.24 -3.27
N TYR A 61 10.83 3.06 -2.73
CA TYR A 61 10.29 1.94 -3.50
C TYR A 61 8.97 1.49 -2.86
N PHE A 62 7.88 2.03 -3.34
CA PHE A 62 6.56 1.78 -2.75
C PHE A 62 6.23 0.28 -2.62
N TYR A 63 6.50 -0.51 -3.65
CA TYR A 63 6.27 -1.95 -3.61
C TYR A 63 7.31 -2.73 -2.80
N GLY A 64 8.20 -2.01 -2.11
CA GLY A 64 9.21 -2.60 -1.25
C GLY A 64 10.46 -3.09 -1.96
N MET A 65 11.31 -3.74 -1.18
CA MET A 65 12.60 -4.26 -1.63
C MET A 65 12.86 -5.64 -1.04
N SER A 66 13.57 -6.48 -1.79
CA SER A 66 14.09 -7.72 -1.22
C SER A 66 15.26 -7.44 -0.26
N ARG A 67 15.58 -8.43 0.57
CA ARG A 67 16.74 -8.35 1.48
C ARG A 67 18.05 -8.05 0.73
N SER A 68 18.25 -8.69 -0.42
CA SER A 68 19.46 -8.47 -1.24
C SER A 68 19.53 -7.06 -1.83
N GLN A 69 18.40 -6.52 -2.27
CA GLN A 69 18.31 -5.12 -2.74
C GLN A 69 18.60 -4.12 -1.62
N LEU A 70 18.07 -4.35 -0.42
CA LEU A 70 18.33 -3.51 0.75
C LEU A 70 19.80 -3.53 1.14
N LEU A 71 20.42 -4.70 1.23
CA LEU A 71 21.85 -4.83 1.54
C LEU A 71 22.71 -4.09 0.52
N LYS A 72 22.41 -4.27 -0.77
CA LYS A 72 23.12 -3.55 -1.85
C LYS A 72 22.96 -2.04 -1.73
N ALA A 73 21.74 -1.56 -1.47
CA ALA A 73 21.44 -0.13 -1.36
C ALA A 73 22.08 0.52 -0.11
N LEU A 74 22.32 -0.27 0.93
CA LEU A 74 22.95 0.18 2.17
C LEU A 74 24.45 -0.07 2.21
N GLU A 75 25.03 -0.61 1.13
CA GLU A 75 26.46 -0.99 1.04
C GLU A 75 26.89 -1.88 2.21
N LYS A 76 26.00 -2.80 2.63
CA LYS A 76 26.25 -3.71 3.75
C LYS A 76 26.45 -5.14 3.28
N GLU A 77 27.37 -5.82 3.93
CA GLU A 77 27.47 -7.27 3.85
C GLU A 77 26.37 -7.96 4.67
N GLY A 78 25.85 -9.07 4.16
CA GLY A 78 24.80 -9.82 4.84
C GLY A 78 25.30 -10.49 6.12
N GLY A 79 24.68 -10.19 7.26
CA GLY A 79 24.93 -10.83 8.56
C GLY A 79 23.66 -11.02 9.36
N GLY A 80 23.74 -11.82 10.44
CA GLY A 80 22.60 -12.09 11.33
C GLY A 80 21.97 -10.84 11.94
N ASN A 81 22.76 -9.83 12.24
CA ASN A 81 22.30 -8.55 12.77
C ASN A 81 21.33 -7.81 11.80
N PHE A 82 21.51 -7.95 10.47
CA PHE A 82 20.59 -7.32 9.52
C PHE A 82 19.23 -8.02 9.46
N SER A 83 19.19 -9.33 9.67
CA SER A 83 17.91 -10.07 9.78
C SER A 83 17.14 -9.63 11.03
N GLU A 84 17.82 -9.47 12.16
CA GLU A 84 17.24 -8.97 13.40
C GLU A 84 16.65 -7.54 13.22
N VAL A 85 17.34 -6.67 12.48
CA VAL A 85 16.80 -5.33 12.15
C VAL A 85 15.48 -5.42 11.38
N LEU A 86 15.40 -6.31 10.39
CA LEU A 86 14.16 -6.49 9.61
C LEU A 86 13.06 -7.13 10.46
N GLU A 87 13.36 -8.10 11.29
CA GLU A 87 12.41 -8.73 12.22
C GLU A 87 11.85 -7.72 13.21
N ASN A 88 12.70 -6.93 13.85
CA ASN A 88 12.26 -5.86 14.77
C ASN A 88 11.36 -4.82 14.11
N LEU A 89 11.64 -4.45 12.86
CA LEU A 89 10.79 -3.54 12.08
C LEU A 89 9.42 -4.17 11.74
N ILE A 90 9.38 -5.48 11.49
CA ILE A 90 8.13 -6.22 11.27
C ILE A 90 7.34 -6.31 12.57
N ASP A 91 7.97 -6.70 13.66
CA ASP A 91 7.33 -6.88 14.98
C ASP A 91 6.75 -5.55 15.50
N SER A 92 7.38 -4.42 15.14
CA SER A 92 6.90 -3.08 15.47
C SER A 92 5.80 -2.57 14.50
N GLY A 93 5.42 -3.34 13.48
CA GLY A 93 4.42 -2.94 12.48
C GLY A 93 4.88 -1.82 11.53
N ILE A 94 6.17 -1.43 11.57
CA ILE A 94 6.70 -0.36 10.72
C ILE A 94 6.85 -0.82 9.28
N ILE A 95 7.28 -2.06 9.08
CA ILE A 95 7.31 -2.71 7.78
C ILE A 95 6.50 -4.00 7.80
N ARG A 96 6.05 -4.45 6.63
CA ARG A 96 5.58 -5.82 6.44
C ARG A 96 6.55 -6.60 5.56
N SER A 97 6.50 -7.92 5.67
CA SER A 97 7.05 -8.80 4.67
C SER A 97 5.94 -9.53 3.92
N TYR A 98 6.08 -9.68 2.63
CA TYR A 98 5.15 -10.46 1.83
C TYR A 98 5.88 -11.24 0.75
N THR A 99 5.24 -12.27 0.22
CA THR A 99 5.76 -13.03 -0.90
C THR A 99 5.19 -12.50 -2.19
N LEU A 100 6.07 -12.09 -3.10
CA LEU A 100 5.70 -11.81 -4.48
C LEU A 100 5.67 -13.13 -5.24
N TYR A 101 4.51 -13.47 -5.78
CA TYR A 101 4.34 -14.60 -6.68
C TYR A 101 4.47 -14.10 -8.11
N GLY A 102 5.22 -14.83 -8.90
CA GLY A 102 5.46 -14.53 -10.31
C GLY A 102 6.92 -14.75 -10.68
N GLY A 103 7.18 -15.01 -11.96
CA GLY A 103 8.50 -15.37 -12.42
C GLY A 103 8.96 -16.75 -11.91
N LYS A 104 10.28 -16.99 -11.95
CA LYS A 104 10.89 -18.31 -11.66
C LYS A 104 11.13 -18.59 -10.17
N ARG A 105 10.96 -17.61 -9.25
CA ARG A 105 11.27 -17.77 -7.83
C ARG A 105 10.33 -16.94 -6.95
N LYS A 106 9.86 -17.53 -5.85
CA LYS A 106 9.25 -16.79 -4.74
C LYS A 106 10.30 -15.87 -4.12
N GLN A 107 9.93 -14.61 -3.89
CA GLN A 107 10.82 -13.63 -3.28
C GLN A 107 10.11 -12.94 -2.11
N THR A 108 10.79 -12.90 -0.97
CA THR A 108 10.31 -12.09 0.17
C THR A 108 10.65 -10.63 -0.09
N ILE A 109 9.64 -9.79 -0.03
CA ILE A 109 9.71 -8.34 -0.18
C ILE A 109 9.38 -7.71 1.16
N TYR A 110 10.14 -6.69 1.52
CA TYR A 110 9.93 -5.84 2.69
C TYR A 110 9.39 -4.49 2.23
N GLN A 111 8.28 -4.08 2.81
CA GLN A 111 7.56 -2.85 2.41
C GLN A 111 7.26 -2.00 3.64
N LEU A 112 7.45 -0.69 3.51
CA LEU A 112 7.13 0.28 4.56
C LEU A 112 5.61 0.42 4.70
N MET A 113 5.10 0.27 5.93
CA MET A 113 3.67 0.36 6.28
C MET A 113 3.35 1.59 7.12
N ASP A 114 4.33 2.15 7.83
CA ASP A 114 4.11 3.30 8.72
C ASP A 114 3.74 4.56 7.93
N PHE A 115 2.47 4.95 7.99
CA PHE A 115 1.93 6.12 7.27
C PHE A 115 2.59 7.44 7.68
N PHE A 116 2.97 7.56 8.97
CA PHE A 116 3.67 8.76 9.43
C PHE A 116 5.02 8.90 8.71
N SER A 117 5.83 7.86 8.69
CA SER A 117 7.13 7.86 8.00
C SER A 117 7.00 8.03 6.50
N LEU A 118 5.99 7.40 5.87
CA LEU A 118 5.70 7.57 4.45
C LEU A 118 5.39 9.04 4.11
N PHE A 119 4.58 9.72 4.93
CA PHE A 119 4.23 11.11 4.71
C PHE A 119 5.40 12.05 5.05
N TYR A 120 6.01 11.87 6.23
CA TYR A 120 7.10 12.69 6.71
C TYR A 120 8.29 12.71 5.75
N LEU A 121 8.81 11.54 5.38
CA LEU A 121 9.98 11.42 4.51
C LEU A 121 9.70 11.90 3.08
N ARG A 122 8.46 11.81 2.62
CA ARG A 122 8.09 12.25 1.27
C ARG A 122 7.92 13.76 1.17
N PHE A 123 7.30 14.38 2.18
CA PHE A 123 6.85 15.76 2.09
C PHE A 123 7.44 16.68 3.16
N CYS A 124 7.53 16.25 4.42
CA CYS A 124 7.94 17.14 5.48
C CYS A 124 9.45 17.37 5.53
N GLU A 125 10.22 16.41 5.05
CA GLU A 125 11.68 16.52 4.99
C GLU A 125 12.16 17.22 3.70
N ASN A 126 11.32 17.29 2.68
CA ASN A 126 11.63 17.95 1.42
C ASN A 126 11.39 19.48 1.55
N PRO A 127 12.42 20.33 1.37
CA PRO A 127 12.31 21.78 1.53
C PRO A 127 11.39 22.46 0.51
N GLU A 128 11.01 21.78 -0.58
CA GLU A 128 10.03 22.29 -1.54
C GLU A 128 8.62 22.40 -0.95
N TYR A 129 8.33 21.62 0.10
CA TYR A 129 7.03 21.59 0.75
C TYR A 129 7.10 22.26 2.11
N THR A 130 6.57 23.46 2.21
CA THR A 130 6.57 24.25 3.46
C THR A 130 5.23 24.27 4.18
N SER A 131 4.20 23.69 3.56
CA SER A 131 2.83 23.64 4.09
C SER A 131 2.00 22.58 3.40
N TRP A 132 0.89 22.19 4.02
CA TRP A 132 -0.10 21.31 3.39
C TRP A 132 -0.60 21.84 2.03
N ARG A 133 -0.75 23.16 1.90
CA ARG A 133 -1.19 23.78 0.63
C ARG A 133 -0.22 23.48 -0.52
N SER A 134 1.08 23.42 -0.25
CA SER A 134 2.08 23.08 -1.28
C SER A 134 2.09 21.59 -1.64
N VAL A 135 1.59 20.72 -0.74
CA VAL A 135 1.52 19.26 -0.93
C VAL A 135 0.24 18.83 -1.64
N GLN A 136 -0.92 19.23 -1.12
CA GLN A 136 -2.24 18.64 -1.40
C GLN A 136 -2.68 18.66 -2.87
N ARG A 137 -2.08 19.50 -3.73
CA ARG A 137 -2.39 19.60 -5.16
C ARG A 137 -1.20 19.25 -6.06
N SER A 138 -0.16 18.69 -5.46
CA SER A 138 1.02 18.31 -6.21
C SER A 138 0.84 16.92 -6.86
N ARG A 139 1.44 16.71 -8.03
CA ARG A 139 1.46 15.38 -8.64
C ARG A 139 2.04 14.30 -7.72
N PRO A 140 3.13 14.57 -6.97
CA PRO A 140 3.66 13.62 -5.97
C PRO A 140 2.65 13.25 -4.88
N PHE A 141 1.73 14.15 -4.51
CA PHE A 141 0.68 13.83 -3.53
C PHE A 141 -0.31 12.78 -4.08
N TYR A 142 -0.77 12.92 -5.31
CA TYR A 142 -1.70 11.94 -5.89
C TYR A 142 -1.08 10.57 -6.04
N THR A 143 0.20 10.51 -6.46
CA THR A 143 0.94 9.23 -6.49
C THR A 143 1.08 8.63 -5.09
N TRP A 144 1.45 9.44 -4.11
CA TRP A 144 1.55 9.00 -2.72
C TRP A 144 0.19 8.55 -2.16
N ALA A 145 -0.88 9.29 -2.44
CA ALA A 145 -2.22 8.98 -1.96
C ALA A 145 -2.76 7.68 -2.56
N GLY A 146 -2.52 7.42 -3.85
CA GLY A 146 -2.83 6.14 -4.49
C GLY A 146 -2.11 4.99 -3.79
N ASN A 147 -0.80 5.10 -3.69
CA ASN A 147 0.04 4.10 -3.05
C ASN A 147 -0.35 3.84 -1.59
N THR A 148 -0.57 4.90 -0.81
CA THR A 148 -0.95 4.72 0.60
C THR A 148 -2.39 4.22 0.77
N PHE A 149 -3.27 4.46 -0.19
CA PHE A 149 -4.60 3.87 -0.19
C PHE A 149 -4.55 2.35 -0.42
N GLU A 150 -3.66 1.86 -1.26
CA GLU A 150 -3.40 0.42 -1.41
C GLU A 150 -2.96 -0.19 -0.07
N LEU A 151 -2.02 0.45 0.65
CA LEU A 151 -1.61 -0.01 1.98
C LEU A 151 -2.76 -0.01 2.99
N LEU A 152 -3.59 1.02 2.97
CA LEU A 152 -4.77 1.10 3.83
C LEU A 152 -5.73 -0.07 3.57
N VAL A 153 -5.99 -0.40 2.31
CA VAL A 153 -6.80 -1.56 1.93
C VAL A 153 -6.20 -2.86 2.46
N LEU A 154 -4.88 -3.02 2.35
CA LEU A 154 -4.18 -4.20 2.85
C LEU A 154 -4.24 -4.35 4.38
N GLU A 155 -4.30 -3.26 5.14
CA GLU A 155 -4.50 -3.29 6.60
C GLU A 155 -5.93 -3.66 7.00
N HIS A 156 -6.90 -3.48 6.08
CA HIS A 156 -8.32 -3.73 6.31
C HIS A 156 -8.83 -4.99 5.60
N MET A 157 -7.98 -6.01 5.45
CA MET A 157 -8.36 -7.26 4.78
C MET A 157 -9.61 -7.92 5.33
N PRO A 158 -9.85 -7.99 6.65
CA PRO A 158 -11.11 -8.53 7.17
C PRO A 158 -12.34 -7.80 6.64
N GLN A 159 -12.31 -6.47 6.61
CA GLN A 159 -13.43 -5.65 6.12
C GLN A 159 -13.61 -5.79 4.60
N ILE A 160 -12.51 -5.92 3.85
CA ILE A 160 -12.56 -6.19 2.40
C ILE A 160 -13.21 -7.53 2.13
N THR A 161 -12.79 -8.58 2.82
CA THR A 161 -13.34 -9.92 2.62
C THR A 161 -14.82 -10.01 3.05
N ASP A 162 -15.20 -9.29 4.10
CA ASP A 162 -16.60 -9.19 4.53
C ASP A 162 -17.46 -8.46 3.49
N ALA A 163 -17.01 -7.32 2.99
CA ALA A 163 -17.69 -6.56 1.93
C ALA A 163 -17.85 -7.38 0.65
N LEU A 164 -16.88 -8.22 0.31
CA LEU A 164 -16.91 -9.15 -0.81
C LEU A 164 -17.67 -10.45 -0.50
N ARG A 165 -18.15 -10.64 0.73
CA ARG A 165 -18.84 -11.84 1.22
C ARG A 165 -18.03 -13.12 1.07
N ILE A 166 -16.71 -13.01 1.16
CA ILE A 166 -15.78 -14.14 1.12
C ILE A 166 -15.77 -14.80 2.51
N LYS A 167 -16.18 -16.07 2.57
CA LYS A 167 -16.28 -16.81 3.83
C LYS A 167 -14.94 -17.36 4.28
N GLU A 168 -14.17 -17.90 3.35
CA GLU A 168 -12.88 -18.49 3.61
C GLU A 168 -11.90 -18.11 2.50
N TYR A 169 -10.70 -17.72 2.89
CA TYR A 169 -9.65 -17.39 1.93
C TYR A 169 -8.29 -17.90 2.39
N SER A 170 -7.44 -18.22 1.42
CA SER A 170 -6.02 -18.45 1.66
C SER A 170 -5.28 -17.11 1.75
N THR A 171 -4.01 -17.13 2.19
CA THR A 171 -3.19 -15.93 2.28
C THR A 171 -3.25 -15.10 1.00
N PRO A 172 -3.70 -13.85 1.07
CA PRO A 172 -3.68 -12.93 -0.06
C PRO A 172 -2.25 -12.68 -0.53
N PHE A 173 -2.09 -12.41 -1.82
CA PHE A 173 -0.77 -12.21 -2.40
C PHE A 173 -0.78 -11.16 -3.53
N SER A 174 0.38 -10.56 -3.78
CA SER A 174 0.64 -9.82 -5.02
C SER A 174 1.20 -10.76 -6.08
N TRP A 175 0.89 -10.47 -7.33
CA TRP A 175 1.35 -11.31 -8.43
C TRP A 175 1.89 -10.46 -9.59
N SER A 176 2.93 -10.95 -10.24
CA SER A 176 3.45 -10.36 -11.47
C SER A 176 3.82 -11.46 -12.47
N GLY A 177 3.58 -11.21 -13.73
CA GLY A 177 3.88 -12.16 -14.80
C GLY A 177 3.53 -11.56 -16.16
N GLU A 178 3.30 -12.44 -17.13
CA GLU A 178 3.00 -12.06 -18.51
C GLU A 178 1.76 -12.81 -19.01
N THR A 179 1.05 -12.18 -19.93
CA THR A 179 0.02 -12.88 -20.72
C THR A 179 0.67 -13.91 -21.65
N PRO A 180 -0.09 -14.82 -22.25
CA PRO A 180 0.42 -15.71 -23.31
C PRO A 180 1.01 -14.95 -24.49
N GLY A 181 0.59 -13.71 -24.73
CA GLY A 181 1.12 -12.81 -25.76
C GLY A 181 2.43 -12.10 -25.36
N GLY A 182 2.94 -12.29 -24.14
CA GLY A 182 4.17 -11.68 -23.63
C GLY A 182 3.99 -10.27 -23.06
N GLU A 183 2.75 -9.81 -22.88
CA GLU A 183 2.47 -8.53 -22.24
C GLU A 183 2.57 -8.65 -20.71
N GLY A 184 3.34 -7.75 -20.09
CA GLY A 184 3.50 -7.73 -18.63
C GLY A 184 2.21 -7.39 -17.90
N ALA A 185 1.96 -8.07 -16.78
CA ALA A 185 0.85 -7.81 -15.87
C ALA A 185 1.33 -7.83 -14.42
N GLN A 186 0.87 -6.87 -13.63
CA GLN A 186 1.11 -6.82 -12.20
C GLN A 186 -0.22 -6.61 -11.48
N ILE A 187 -0.52 -7.49 -10.53
CA ILE A 187 -1.73 -7.46 -9.72
C ILE A 187 -1.31 -7.22 -8.27
N ASP A 188 -1.76 -6.12 -7.71
CA ASP A 188 -1.34 -5.68 -6.37
C ASP A 188 -1.93 -6.56 -5.28
N LEU A 189 -3.16 -7.08 -5.49
CA LEU A 189 -3.83 -7.93 -4.52
C LEU A 189 -4.70 -8.99 -5.21
N VAL A 190 -4.39 -10.26 -4.94
CA VAL A 190 -5.25 -11.41 -5.27
C VAL A 190 -5.69 -12.05 -3.95
N ILE A 191 -7.00 -12.29 -3.83
CA ILE A 191 -7.60 -12.98 -2.67
C ILE A 191 -8.16 -14.32 -3.16
N PRO A 192 -7.50 -15.45 -2.82
CA PRO A 192 -8.03 -16.76 -3.15
C PRO A 192 -9.19 -17.14 -2.22
N ALA A 193 -10.41 -17.02 -2.68
CA ALA A 193 -11.64 -17.37 -1.97
C ALA A 193 -11.89 -18.88 -2.11
N THR A 194 -11.50 -19.63 -1.08
CA THR A 194 -11.44 -21.11 -1.17
C THR A 194 -12.78 -21.78 -1.13
N ALA A 195 -13.74 -21.27 -0.35
CA ALA A 195 -15.10 -21.79 -0.27
C ALA A 195 -15.88 -21.52 -1.57
N GLU A 196 -15.69 -20.37 -2.15
CA GLU A 196 -16.33 -19.91 -3.39
C GLU A 196 -15.69 -20.49 -4.65
N ARG A 197 -14.51 -21.11 -4.54
CA ARG A 197 -13.68 -21.54 -5.67
C ARG A 197 -13.44 -20.40 -6.65
N ALA A 198 -12.97 -19.28 -6.12
CA ALA A 198 -12.75 -18.05 -6.87
C ALA A 198 -11.44 -17.39 -6.47
N ASP A 199 -10.86 -16.64 -7.40
CA ASP A 199 -9.74 -15.76 -7.16
C ASP A 199 -10.22 -14.33 -7.44
N TYR A 200 -10.21 -13.46 -6.43
CA TYR A 200 -10.56 -12.05 -6.58
C TYR A 200 -9.32 -11.24 -6.92
N ILE A 201 -9.33 -10.57 -8.06
CA ILE A 201 -8.40 -9.51 -8.40
C ILE A 201 -8.96 -8.22 -7.83
N CYS A 202 -8.22 -7.56 -6.91
CA CYS A 202 -8.61 -6.28 -6.36
C CYS A 202 -7.87 -5.15 -7.09
N GLU A 203 -8.62 -4.35 -7.86
CA GLU A 203 -8.16 -3.10 -8.44
C GLU A 203 -8.39 -1.98 -7.42
N ILE A 204 -7.31 -1.38 -6.92
CA ILE A 204 -7.37 -0.39 -5.84
C ILE A 204 -7.10 0.99 -6.44
N LYS A 205 -8.07 1.91 -6.35
CA LYS A 205 -7.98 3.23 -6.99
C LYS A 205 -8.36 4.35 -6.02
N PHE A 206 -7.39 5.19 -5.66
CA PHE A 206 -7.65 6.43 -4.93
C PHE A 206 -8.22 7.50 -5.87
N SER A 207 -9.27 8.18 -5.42
CA SER A 207 -9.85 9.34 -6.12
C SER A 207 -10.46 10.33 -5.13
N GLU A 208 -10.52 11.61 -5.48
CA GLU A 208 -11.16 12.66 -4.68
C GLU A 208 -12.68 12.73 -4.86
N GLY A 209 -13.24 11.86 -5.69
CA GLY A 209 -14.65 11.72 -5.98
C GLY A 209 -14.93 10.33 -6.52
N LYS A 210 -16.12 10.10 -7.06
CA LYS A 210 -16.43 8.81 -7.70
C LYS A 210 -15.46 8.53 -8.84
N TYR A 211 -14.89 7.31 -8.83
CA TYR A 211 -13.93 6.88 -9.84
C TYR A 211 -14.59 6.73 -11.22
N VAL A 212 -13.92 7.19 -12.25
CA VAL A 212 -14.36 7.05 -13.65
C VAL A 212 -13.52 5.94 -14.28
N LEU A 213 -14.11 4.76 -14.47
CA LEU A 213 -13.43 3.64 -15.12
C LEU A 213 -13.25 3.94 -16.61
N LYS A 214 -12.01 4.09 -17.04
CA LYS A 214 -11.61 4.41 -18.42
C LYS A 214 -11.37 3.13 -19.23
N GLU A 215 -11.17 3.31 -20.53
CA GLU A 215 -10.82 2.23 -21.47
C GLU A 215 -9.48 1.56 -21.08
N GLU A 216 -8.48 2.38 -20.74
CA GLU A 216 -7.17 1.88 -20.27
C GLU A 216 -7.29 0.96 -19.05
N ASP A 217 -8.14 1.33 -18.09
CA ASP A 217 -8.38 0.51 -16.89
C ASP A 217 -9.05 -0.83 -17.26
N ALA A 218 -9.99 -0.81 -18.22
CA ALA A 218 -10.67 -2.02 -18.68
C ALA A 218 -9.73 -2.96 -19.44
N ASP A 219 -8.81 -2.41 -20.22
CA ASP A 219 -7.78 -3.16 -20.93
C ASP A 219 -6.79 -3.78 -19.92
N ASP A 220 -6.36 -3.02 -18.92
CA ASP A 220 -5.51 -3.51 -17.82
C ASP A 220 -6.18 -4.65 -17.06
N ILE A 221 -7.45 -4.50 -16.68
CA ILE A 221 -8.22 -5.55 -16.01
C ILE A 221 -8.29 -6.80 -16.86
N THR A 222 -8.55 -6.66 -18.17
CA THR A 222 -8.63 -7.79 -19.10
C THR A 222 -7.29 -8.51 -19.16
N ARG A 223 -6.20 -7.78 -19.26
CA ARG A 223 -4.83 -8.29 -19.26
C ARG A 223 -4.49 -9.00 -17.94
N HIS A 224 -4.88 -8.44 -16.79
CA HIS A 224 -4.68 -9.06 -15.47
C HIS A 224 -5.42 -10.40 -15.35
N ILE A 225 -6.66 -10.45 -15.78
CA ILE A 225 -7.46 -11.70 -15.80
C ILE A 225 -6.79 -12.76 -16.67
N GLU A 226 -6.39 -12.39 -17.89
CA GLU A 226 -5.77 -13.33 -18.83
C GLU A 226 -4.44 -13.84 -18.27
N ALA A 227 -3.58 -12.95 -17.78
CA ALA A 227 -2.28 -13.32 -17.23
C ALA A 227 -2.42 -14.22 -15.99
N LEU A 228 -3.33 -13.88 -15.06
CA LEU A 228 -3.55 -14.69 -13.86
C LEU A 228 -4.07 -16.08 -14.22
N ARG A 229 -5.07 -16.20 -15.12
CA ARG A 229 -5.64 -17.48 -15.56
C ARG A 229 -4.61 -18.42 -16.18
N ASN A 230 -3.60 -17.87 -16.83
CA ASN A 230 -2.52 -18.64 -17.46
C ASN A 230 -1.33 -18.87 -16.52
N SER A 231 -1.41 -18.40 -15.28
CA SER A 231 -0.33 -18.55 -14.30
C SER A 231 -0.45 -19.87 -13.51
N SER A 232 0.67 -20.30 -12.92
CA SER A 232 0.72 -21.49 -12.05
C SER A 232 0.07 -21.28 -10.69
N VAL A 233 -0.28 -20.04 -10.31
CA VAL A 233 -0.92 -19.75 -9.02
C VAL A 233 -2.44 -19.86 -9.10
N HIS A 234 -3.02 -19.68 -10.28
CA HIS A 234 -4.46 -19.87 -10.52
C HIS A 234 -4.81 -21.35 -10.62
N LYS A 235 -5.92 -21.73 -9.99
CA LYS A 235 -6.47 -23.09 -10.11
C LYS A 235 -7.48 -23.12 -11.25
N PRO A 236 -7.38 -24.03 -12.24
CA PRO A 236 -8.32 -24.09 -13.38
C PRO A 236 -9.79 -24.27 -13.00
N THR A 237 -10.04 -24.72 -11.77
CA THR A 237 -11.42 -24.91 -11.22
C THR A 237 -11.97 -23.65 -10.55
N HIS A 238 -11.17 -22.58 -10.45
CA HIS A 238 -11.58 -21.32 -9.85
C HIS A 238 -12.10 -20.36 -10.93
N SER A 239 -13.11 -19.59 -10.58
CA SER A 239 -13.50 -18.39 -11.33
C SER A 239 -12.61 -17.22 -10.96
N VAL A 240 -12.45 -16.26 -11.87
CA VAL A 240 -11.77 -14.99 -11.56
C VAL A 240 -12.79 -13.88 -11.52
N TYR A 241 -12.86 -13.18 -10.40
CA TYR A 241 -13.71 -12.01 -10.20
C TYR A 241 -12.83 -10.76 -10.02
N VAL A 242 -13.37 -9.61 -10.39
CA VAL A 242 -12.71 -8.31 -10.22
C VAL A 242 -13.48 -7.46 -9.22
N ALA A 243 -12.82 -7.09 -8.15
CA ALA A 243 -13.31 -6.17 -7.16
C ALA A 243 -12.62 -4.82 -7.34
N LEU A 244 -13.39 -3.75 -7.57
CA LEU A 244 -12.88 -2.39 -7.60
C LEU A 244 -13.00 -1.80 -6.19
N VAL A 245 -11.86 -1.45 -5.58
CA VAL A 245 -11.81 -0.80 -4.27
C VAL A 245 -11.46 0.67 -4.46
N THR A 246 -12.38 1.55 -4.07
CA THR A 246 -12.22 3.00 -4.27
C THR A 246 -12.58 3.81 -3.03
N THR A 247 -12.17 5.08 -3.00
CA THR A 247 -12.54 5.99 -1.91
C THR A 247 -14.05 6.30 -1.88
N PHE A 248 -14.67 6.62 -3.02
CA PHE A 248 -16.05 7.15 -3.11
C PHE A 248 -16.94 6.38 -4.09
N GLY A 249 -16.59 5.13 -4.42
CA GLY A 249 -17.30 4.35 -5.42
C GLY A 249 -16.96 4.79 -6.85
N MET A 250 -17.76 4.37 -7.82
CA MET A 250 -17.55 4.69 -9.24
C MET A 250 -18.78 5.32 -9.89
N THR A 251 -18.55 6.02 -10.97
CA THR A 251 -19.63 6.50 -11.86
C THR A 251 -20.08 5.39 -12.81
N GLU A 252 -21.31 5.49 -13.31
CA GLU A 252 -21.74 4.67 -14.43
C GLU A 252 -20.83 4.87 -15.64
N SER A 253 -20.45 3.77 -16.28
CA SER A 253 -19.51 3.74 -17.39
C SER A 253 -19.83 2.56 -18.31
N LYS A 254 -19.53 2.70 -19.60
CA LYS A 254 -19.59 1.58 -20.57
C LYS A 254 -18.74 0.40 -20.19
N HIS A 255 -17.74 0.61 -19.32
CA HIS A 255 -16.80 -0.42 -18.83
C HIS A 255 -17.23 -1.07 -17.50
N ARG A 256 -18.40 -0.71 -16.94
CA ARG A 256 -18.88 -1.23 -15.66
C ARG A 256 -18.93 -2.76 -15.62
N SER A 257 -19.17 -3.40 -16.75
CA SER A 257 -19.23 -4.86 -16.86
C SER A 257 -17.93 -5.60 -16.57
N HIS A 258 -16.78 -4.92 -16.57
CA HIS A 258 -15.48 -5.50 -16.16
C HIS A 258 -15.35 -5.64 -14.63
N ILE A 259 -16.22 -5.00 -13.84
CA ILE A 259 -16.20 -5.02 -12.38
C ILE A 259 -17.35 -5.88 -11.86
N ASN A 260 -17.03 -6.92 -11.07
CA ASN A 260 -18.02 -7.75 -10.41
C ASN A 260 -18.50 -7.10 -9.12
N ASP A 261 -17.58 -6.64 -8.27
CA ASP A 261 -17.86 -6.08 -6.95
C ASP A 261 -17.24 -4.70 -6.78
N LEU A 262 -17.92 -3.85 -6.00
CA LEU A 262 -17.46 -2.51 -5.67
C LEU A 262 -17.36 -2.38 -4.15
N VAL A 263 -16.18 -2.05 -3.65
CA VAL A 263 -15.92 -1.75 -2.24
C VAL A 263 -15.51 -0.28 -2.11
N THR A 264 -16.05 0.41 -1.12
CA THR A 264 -15.72 1.81 -0.86
C THR A 264 -14.96 1.98 0.45
N LEU A 265 -14.34 3.15 0.63
CA LEU A 265 -13.66 3.49 1.88
C LEU A 265 -14.56 3.33 3.12
N ASP A 266 -15.87 3.64 3.00
CA ASP A 266 -16.81 3.49 4.10
C ASP A 266 -16.90 2.04 4.60
N SER A 267 -16.78 1.06 3.70
CA SER A 267 -16.77 -0.37 4.05
C SER A 267 -15.55 -0.79 4.88
N LEU A 268 -14.48 0.00 4.90
CA LEU A 268 -13.28 -0.28 5.70
C LEU A 268 -13.46 0.11 7.18
N PHE A 269 -14.45 0.93 7.49
CA PHE A 269 -14.68 1.51 8.83
C PHE A 269 -16.09 1.24 9.35
N SER A 270 -16.85 0.35 8.72
CA SER A 270 -18.19 -0.07 9.12
C SER A 270 -18.19 -1.29 10.04
#